data_b4ddb9b6876981d900e6c0929875488b
#
_entry.id   b4ddb9b6876981d900e6c0929875488b
#
_cell.length_a   1.000
_cell.length_b   1.000
_cell.length_c   1.000
_cell.angle_alpha   90.00
_cell.angle_beta   90.00
_cell.angle_gamma   90.00
#
_symmetry.space_group_name_H-M   'P 1'
#
loop_
_entity.id
_entity.type
_entity.pdbx_description
1 polymer ?
#
loop_
_entity_poly.entity_id
_entity_poly.type
_entity_poly.pdbx_seq_one_letter_code
_entity_poly.pdbx_strand_id
1 'polypeptide(L)'
;MATQYSVDPGAPDPSYLDFWRERHLCTLTTPRPDGTPHLVPVGVTYDPEARLARVITNRASAKVRYVRAAGEEGAAVAVCQLEGRRWATLEGRAFVHDEPARVAEAERRYAERYGRTPSPNPARVVIEIHLTRAMGRG
;
A
#
# COMPACT_ATOMS: atom_id res chain seq x y z
N MET A 1 -19.02 -0.96 -14.63
CA MET A 1 -19.31 -2.39 -14.79
C MET A 1 -18.29 -3.21 -13.98
N ALA A 2 -18.79 -4.08 -13.12
CA ALA A 2 -17.92 -4.97 -12.36
C ALA A 2 -17.29 -6.02 -13.28
N THR A 3 -16.04 -6.37 -13.03
CA THR A 3 -15.35 -7.45 -13.75
C THR A 3 -15.26 -8.68 -12.84
N GLN A 4 -14.94 -9.81 -13.42
CA GLN A 4 -14.78 -11.06 -12.66
C GLN A 4 -13.65 -11.00 -11.64
N TYR A 5 -12.76 -9.99 -11.74
CA TYR A 5 -11.63 -9.80 -10.83
C TYR A 5 -11.87 -8.72 -9.80
N SER A 6 -13.03 -8.09 -9.81
CA SER A 6 -13.34 -7.00 -8.89
C SER A 6 -13.57 -7.52 -7.48
N VAL A 7 -13.02 -6.83 -6.49
CA VAL A 7 -13.12 -7.16 -5.07
C VAL A 7 -13.55 -5.90 -4.32
N ASP A 8 -14.39 -6.05 -3.30
CA ASP A 8 -14.72 -4.93 -2.40
C ASP A 8 -13.55 -4.71 -1.45
N PRO A 9 -12.86 -3.55 -1.49
CA PRO A 9 -11.71 -3.32 -0.64
C PRO A 9 -12.02 -3.28 0.85
N GLY A 10 -13.27 -3.03 1.24
CA GLY A 10 -13.68 -3.03 2.64
C GLY A 10 -14.25 -4.36 3.11
N ALA A 11 -14.49 -5.29 2.19
CA ALA A 11 -15.09 -6.59 2.51
C ALA A 11 -14.60 -7.65 1.53
N PRO A 12 -13.29 -7.92 1.51
CA PRO A 12 -12.72 -8.93 0.60
C PRO A 12 -13.15 -10.32 1.03
N ASP A 13 -13.19 -11.25 0.07
CA ASP A 13 -13.39 -12.64 0.41
C ASP A 13 -12.17 -13.19 1.17
N PRO A 14 -12.33 -14.28 1.94
CA PRO A 14 -11.23 -14.80 2.77
C PRO A 14 -9.98 -15.18 1.99
N SER A 15 -10.10 -15.76 0.80
CA SER A 15 -8.93 -16.18 0.02
C SER A 15 -8.12 -14.98 -0.45
N TYR A 16 -8.79 -13.88 -0.83
CA TYR A 16 -8.12 -12.66 -1.23
C TYR A 16 -7.36 -12.05 -0.05
N LEU A 17 -8.00 -12.00 1.11
CA LEU A 17 -7.38 -11.45 2.31
C LEU A 17 -6.19 -12.31 2.75
N ASP A 18 -6.32 -13.64 2.67
CA ASP A 18 -5.22 -14.56 3.03
C ASP A 18 -4.00 -14.34 2.14
N PHE A 19 -4.20 -14.07 0.86
CA PHE A 19 -3.09 -13.77 -0.06
C PHE A 19 -2.32 -12.51 0.40
N TRP A 20 -3.03 -11.50 0.91
CA TRP A 20 -2.40 -10.29 1.44
C TRP A 20 -1.74 -10.50 2.80
N ARG A 21 -2.04 -11.59 3.48
CA ARG A 21 -1.39 -11.96 4.74
C ARG A 21 -0.13 -12.77 4.53
N GLU A 22 -0.02 -13.47 3.39
CA GLU A 22 1.20 -14.18 3.02
C GLU A 22 2.31 -13.18 2.75
N ARG A 23 3.55 -13.60 3.00
CA ARG A 23 4.72 -12.73 2.84
C ARG A 23 5.11 -12.63 1.37
N HIS A 24 4.80 -11.51 0.75
CA HIS A 24 5.19 -11.22 -0.62
C HIS A 24 5.69 -9.79 -0.75
N LEU A 25 6.73 -9.59 -1.57
CA LEU A 25 7.07 -8.24 -2.03
C LEU A 25 5.99 -7.76 -3.00
N CYS A 26 5.74 -6.48 -2.95
CA CYS A 26 4.74 -5.83 -3.79
C CYS A 26 5.44 -4.74 -4.61
N THR A 27 4.73 -4.20 -5.59
CA THR A 27 5.16 -2.99 -6.29
C THR A 27 4.24 -1.84 -5.92
N LEU A 28 4.79 -0.64 -5.91
CA LEU A 28 4.01 0.60 -5.72
C LEU A 28 4.24 1.48 -6.94
N THR A 29 3.15 1.85 -7.61
CA THR A 29 3.17 2.80 -8.71
C THR A 29 2.66 4.14 -8.21
N THR A 30 3.49 5.19 -8.33
CA THR A 30 3.15 6.57 -7.98
C THR A 30 3.32 7.46 -9.19
N PRO A 31 2.46 8.49 -9.39
CA PRO A 31 2.66 9.43 -10.49
C PRO A 31 3.75 10.44 -10.14
N ARG A 32 4.64 10.69 -11.07
CA ARG A 32 5.56 11.83 -10.99
C ARG A 32 4.80 13.10 -11.33
N PRO A 33 5.32 14.29 -10.97
CA PRO A 33 4.65 15.56 -11.31
C PRO A 33 4.38 15.74 -12.81
N ASP A 34 5.21 15.14 -13.67
CA ASP A 34 5.00 15.21 -15.13
C ASP A 34 4.01 14.15 -15.65
N GLY A 35 3.40 13.37 -14.74
CA GLY A 35 2.42 12.35 -15.09
C GLY A 35 2.99 10.98 -15.43
N THR A 36 4.32 10.84 -15.51
CA THR A 36 4.92 9.54 -15.81
C THR A 36 4.92 8.65 -14.56
N PRO A 37 4.80 7.32 -14.72
CA PRO A 37 4.75 6.43 -13.57
C PRO A 37 6.13 6.18 -12.96
N HIS A 38 6.18 6.15 -11.63
CA HIS A 38 7.34 5.71 -10.86
C HIS A 38 6.95 4.39 -10.19
N LEU A 39 7.71 3.34 -10.46
CA LEU A 39 7.42 2.00 -9.96
C LEU A 39 8.61 1.45 -9.18
N VAL A 40 8.37 1.05 -7.93
CA VAL A 40 9.42 0.47 -7.07
C VAL A 40 8.85 -0.68 -6.25
N PRO A 41 9.71 -1.65 -5.82
CA PRO A 41 9.28 -2.69 -4.90
C PRO A 41 9.12 -2.14 -3.49
N VAL A 42 8.09 -2.61 -2.79
CA VAL A 42 7.77 -2.18 -1.41
C VAL A 42 7.15 -3.34 -0.64
N GLY A 43 7.16 -3.21 0.70
CA GLY A 43 6.31 -4.04 1.54
C GLY A 43 4.99 -3.31 1.77
N VAL A 44 3.87 -4.04 1.70
CA VAL A 44 2.54 -3.46 1.84
C VAL A 44 1.76 -4.24 2.88
N THR A 45 0.99 -3.56 3.71
CA THR A 45 0.01 -4.20 4.57
C THR A 45 -1.38 -3.70 4.22
N TYR A 46 -2.36 -4.61 4.28
CA TYR A 46 -3.74 -4.35 3.90
C TYR A 46 -4.65 -4.46 5.11
N ASP A 47 -5.45 -3.43 5.34
CA ASP A 47 -6.38 -3.32 6.45
C ASP A 47 -7.78 -3.07 5.87
N PRO A 48 -8.56 -4.13 5.59
CA PRO A 48 -9.88 -3.93 4.98
C PRO A 48 -10.86 -3.19 5.88
N GLU A 49 -10.78 -3.36 7.19
CA GLU A 49 -11.66 -2.65 8.13
C GLU A 49 -11.55 -1.14 7.98
N ALA A 50 -10.33 -0.64 7.87
CA ALA A 50 -10.09 0.79 7.69
C ALA A 50 -10.09 1.21 6.21
N ARG A 51 -10.16 0.25 5.29
CA ARG A 51 -10.02 0.45 3.84
C ARG A 51 -8.71 1.15 3.52
N LEU A 52 -7.63 0.67 4.14
CA LEU A 52 -6.30 1.24 3.98
C LEU A 52 -5.29 0.19 3.56
N ALA A 53 -4.34 0.61 2.74
CA ALA A 53 -3.07 -0.08 2.60
C ALA A 53 -1.98 0.86 3.14
N ARG A 54 -0.93 0.28 3.74
CA ARG A 54 0.13 1.05 4.37
C ARG A 54 1.48 0.60 3.86
N VAL A 55 2.34 1.58 3.61
CA VAL A 55 3.74 1.37 3.20
C VAL A 55 4.61 2.21 4.11
N ILE A 56 5.54 1.57 4.84
CA ILE A 56 6.52 2.32 5.63
C ILE A 56 7.71 2.63 4.74
N THR A 57 8.27 3.83 4.89
CA THR A 57 9.37 4.27 4.07
C THR A 57 10.14 5.40 4.74
N ASN A 58 11.19 5.86 4.08
CA ASN A 58 12.02 6.95 4.54
C ASN A 58 11.47 8.29 4.05
N ARG A 59 11.47 9.29 4.91
CA ARG A 59 11.00 10.64 4.59
C ARG A 59 11.63 11.22 3.33
N ALA A 60 12.89 10.88 3.06
CA ALA A 60 13.64 11.41 1.92
C ALA A 60 13.44 10.63 0.61
N SER A 61 12.64 9.57 0.61
CA SER A 61 12.48 8.74 -0.61
C SER A 61 11.72 9.48 -1.70
N ALA A 62 11.99 9.09 -2.96
CA ALA A 62 11.32 9.68 -4.12
C ALA A 62 9.81 9.50 -4.08
N LYS A 63 9.33 8.32 -3.67
CA LYS A 63 7.89 8.06 -3.60
C LYS A 63 7.18 9.00 -2.62
N VAL A 64 7.84 9.36 -1.51
CA VAL A 64 7.29 10.33 -0.56
C VAL A 64 7.15 11.71 -1.21
N ARG A 65 8.18 12.15 -1.94
CA ARG A 65 8.12 13.44 -2.65
C ARG A 65 6.96 13.46 -3.65
N TYR A 66 6.79 12.39 -4.40
CA TYR A 66 5.74 12.32 -5.42
C TYR A 66 4.34 12.29 -4.79
N VAL A 67 4.16 11.58 -3.70
CA VAL A 67 2.87 11.58 -2.99
C VAL A 67 2.57 12.98 -2.44
N ARG A 68 3.55 13.64 -1.82
CA ARG A 68 3.36 14.99 -1.29
C ARG A 68 3.09 16.02 -2.37
N ALA A 69 3.70 15.86 -3.54
CA ALA A 69 3.51 16.79 -4.66
C ALA A 69 2.05 16.79 -5.17
N ALA A 70 1.30 15.74 -4.93
CA ALA A 70 -0.10 15.67 -5.34
C ALA A 70 -1.03 16.52 -4.48
N GLY A 71 -0.58 17.00 -3.31
CA GLY A 71 -1.33 17.91 -2.47
C GLY A 71 -2.46 17.25 -1.69
N GLU A 72 -3.46 18.05 -1.34
CA GLU A 72 -4.55 17.65 -0.43
C GLU A 72 -5.45 16.54 -0.98
N GLU A 73 -5.53 16.41 -2.30
CA GLU A 73 -6.35 15.36 -2.91
C GLU A 73 -5.71 13.99 -2.85
N GLY A 74 -4.42 13.93 -2.50
CA GLY A 74 -3.65 12.71 -2.49
C GLY A 74 -3.22 12.27 -3.89
N ALA A 75 -2.29 11.34 -3.94
CA ALA A 75 -1.77 10.80 -5.20
C ALA A 75 -2.54 9.55 -5.60
N ALA A 76 -2.91 9.44 -6.86
CA ALA A 76 -3.52 8.22 -7.39
C ALA A 76 -2.42 7.16 -7.53
N VAL A 77 -2.51 6.11 -6.73
CA VAL A 77 -1.48 5.06 -6.66
C VAL A 77 -2.09 3.68 -6.77
N ALA A 78 -1.23 2.71 -7.05
CA ALA A 78 -1.60 1.30 -7.04
C ALA A 78 -0.48 0.47 -6.44
N VAL A 79 -0.86 -0.56 -5.69
CA VAL A 79 0.06 -1.60 -5.22
C VAL A 79 -0.37 -2.92 -5.80
N CYS A 80 0.61 -3.76 -6.15
CA CYS A 80 0.31 -5.05 -6.79
C CYS A 80 1.29 -6.11 -6.30
N GLN A 81 0.77 -7.31 -6.13
CA GLN A 81 1.59 -8.49 -5.85
C GLN A 81 1.16 -9.62 -6.77
N LEU A 82 2.09 -10.52 -7.05
CA LEU A 82 1.78 -11.70 -7.87
C LEU A 82 2.62 -12.89 -7.43
N GLU A 83 2.03 -14.06 -7.55
CA GLU A 83 2.73 -15.32 -7.30
C GLU A 83 2.09 -16.39 -8.20
N GLY A 84 2.84 -16.83 -9.20
CA GLY A 84 2.29 -17.74 -10.19
C GLY A 84 1.10 -17.12 -10.89
N ARG A 85 -0.05 -17.76 -10.78
CA ARG A 85 -1.28 -17.25 -11.41
C ARG A 85 -2.09 -16.34 -10.51
N ARG A 86 -1.74 -16.28 -9.22
CA ARG A 86 -2.42 -15.38 -8.27
C ARG A 86 -1.86 -13.98 -8.43
N TRP A 87 -2.73 -13.01 -8.41
CA TRP A 87 -2.32 -11.61 -8.39
C TRP A 87 -3.38 -10.79 -7.64
N ALA A 88 -2.94 -9.69 -7.07
CA ALA A 88 -3.84 -8.79 -6.35
C ALA A 88 -3.34 -7.37 -6.47
N THR A 89 -4.26 -6.45 -6.74
CA THR A 89 -3.98 -5.02 -6.88
C THR A 89 -4.93 -4.23 -6.01
N LEU A 90 -4.39 -3.28 -5.26
CA LEU A 90 -5.16 -2.29 -4.50
C LEU A 90 -4.87 -0.92 -5.07
N GLU A 91 -5.90 -0.13 -5.32
CA GLU A 91 -5.78 1.22 -5.86
C GLU A 91 -6.45 2.22 -4.94
N GLY A 92 -5.90 3.41 -4.88
CA GLY A 92 -6.50 4.46 -4.07
C GLY A 92 -5.73 5.76 -4.09
N ARG A 93 -6.03 6.60 -3.11
CA ARG A 93 -5.37 7.89 -2.90
C ARG A 93 -4.40 7.81 -1.75
N ALA A 94 -3.17 8.18 -2.00
CA ALA A 94 -2.07 8.08 -1.05
C ALA A 94 -1.77 9.41 -0.39
N PHE A 95 -1.48 9.34 0.91
CA PHE A 95 -1.11 10.49 1.74
C PHE A 95 0.07 10.08 2.62
N VAL A 96 1.00 11.00 2.85
CA VAL A 96 2.13 10.78 3.75
C VAL A 96 1.78 11.28 5.14
N HIS A 97 2.03 10.44 6.14
CA HIS A 97 1.84 10.79 7.54
C HIS A 97 3.11 10.52 8.34
N ASP A 98 3.43 11.40 9.28
CA ASP A 98 4.59 11.26 10.17
C ASP A 98 4.21 11.23 11.65
N GLU A 99 2.92 11.26 11.98
CA GLU A 99 2.47 11.18 13.37
C GLU A 99 2.93 9.86 13.99
N PRO A 100 3.55 9.90 15.18
CA PRO A 100 4.13 8.71 15.80
C PRO A 100 3.16 7.52 15.92
N ALA A 101 1.90 7.78 16.25
CA ALA A 101 0.91 6.71 16.39
C ALA A 101 0.62 6.01 15.06
N ARG A 102 0.56 6.77 13.96
CA ARG A 102 0.32 6.19 12.63
C ARG A 102 1.52 5.40 12.14
N VAL A 103 2.71 5.90 12.37
CA VAL A 103 3.94 5.20 12.01
C VAL A 103 4.07 3.91 12.81
N ALA A 104 3.79 3.96 14.13
CA ALA A 104 3.86 2.78 15.00
C ALA A 104 2.87 1.70 14.55
N GLU A 105 1.65 2.07 14.20
CA GLU A 105 0.67 1.10 13.71
C GLU A 105 1.13 0.46 12.40
N ALA A 106 1.70 1.24 11.49
CA ALA A 106 2.21 0.73 10.23
C ALA A 106 3.39 -0.22 10.45
N GLU A 107 4.28 0.10 11.40
CA GLU A 107 5.41 -0.77 11.77
C GLU A 107 4.94 -2.08 12.36
N ARG A 108 3.91 -2.04 13.22
CA ARG A 108 3.34 -3.24 13.83
C ARG A 108 2.76 -4.18 12.77
N ARG A 109 2.02 -3.63 11.82
CA ARG A 109 1.42 -4.43 10.75
C ARG A 109 2.49 -4.98 9.80
N TYR A 110 3.53 -4.21 9.53
CA TYR A 110 4.67 -4.68 8.73
C TYR A 110 5.34 -5.87 9.43
N ALA A 111 5.61 -5.77 10.73
CA ALA A 111 6.23 -6.85 11.49
C ALA A 111 5.37 -8.11 11.46
N GLU A 112 4.06 -7.95 11.55
CA GLU A 112 3.12 -9.06 11.51
C GLU A 112 3.16 -9.79 10.18
N ARG A 113 3.12 -9.06 9.06
CA ARG A 113 3.12 -9.68 7.73
C ARG A 113 4.48 -10.24 7.34
N TYR A 114 5.54 -9.48 7.58
CA TYR A 114 6.87 -9.79 7.05
C TYR A 114 7.77 -10.53 8.05
N GLY A 115 7.28 -10.75 9.26
CA GLY A 115 7.96 -11.59 10.23
C GLY A 115 9.23 -10.98 10.81
N ARG A 116 9.37 -9.64 10.75
CA ARG A 116 10.53 -8.97 11.35
C ARG A 116 10.15 -7.55 11.76
N THR A 117 10.68 -7.13 12.92
CA THR A 117 10.50 -5.77 13.41
C THR A 117 11.41 -4.82 12.64
N PRO A 118 10.87 -3.73 12.06
CA PRO A 118 11.73 -2.74 11.39
C PRO A 118 12.73 -2.12 12.36
N SER A 119 13.94 -1.85 11.89
CA SER A 119 14.94 -1.16 12.69
C SER A 119 14.46 0.23 13.07
N PRO A 120 14.79 0.74 14.28
CA PRO A 120 14.42 2.12 14.63
C PRO A 120 14.94 3.11 13.60
N ASN A 121 14.06 4.02 13.15
CA ASN A 121 14.40 5.01 12.16
C ASN A 121 13.56 6.29 12.40
N PRO A 122 14.16 7.36 12.96
CA PRO A 122 13.41 8.59 13.24
C PRO A 122 12.94 9.32 11.97
N ALA A 123 13.46 8.97 10.80
CA ALA A 123 13.04 9.52 9.52
C ALA A 123 11.95 8.69 8.86
N ARG A 124 11.43 7.67 9.53
CA ARG A 124 10.38 6.83 8.96
C ARG A 124 9.05 7.55 8.92
N VAL A 125 8.37 7.41 7.80
CA VAL A 125 7.01 7.88 7.60
C VAL A 125 6.16 6.73 7.07
N VAL A 126 4.84 6.89 7.08
CA VAL A 126 3.92 5.94 6.48
C VAL A 126 3.21 6.60 5.30
N ILE A 127 3.10 5.87 4.21
CA ILE A 127 2.20 6.22 3.12
C ILE A 127 0.92 5.43 3.37
N GLU A 128 -0.17 6.14 3.65
CA GLU A 128 -1.49 5.53 3.81
C GLU A 128 -2.25 5.69 2.50
N ILE A 129 -2.74 4.58 1.99
CA ILE A 129 -3.49 4.55 0.74
C ILE A 129 -4.95 4.30 1.09
N HIS A 130 -5.79 5.29 0.86
CA HIS A 130 -7.23 5.18 1.05
C HIS A 130 -7.79 4.46 -0.17
N LEU A 131 -8.26 3.23 0.03
CA LEU A 131 -8.59 2.33 -1.06
C LEU A 131 -9.92 2.66 -1.70
N THR A 132 -9.90 2.78 -3.02
CA THR A 132 -11.10 3.02 -3.83
C THR A 132 -11.45 1.82 -4.67
N ARG A 133 -10.48 0.94 -4.95
CA ARG A 133 -10.69 -0.23 -5.79
C ARG A 133 -9.74 -1.35 -5.40
N ALA A 134 -10.22 -2.57 -5.48
CA ALA A 134 -9.41 -3.77 -5.32
C ALA A 134 -9.75 -4.75 -6.43
N MET A 135 -8.76 -5.52 -6.85
CA MET A 135 -8.97 -6.54 -7.87
C MET A 135 -7.92 -7.64 -7.70
N GLY A 136 -8.23 -8.80 -8.23
CA GLY A 136 -7.28 -9.89 -8.21
C GLY A 136 -7.88 -11.24 -8.49
N ARG A 137 -6.98 -12.22 -8.50
CA ARG A 137 -7.29 -13.62 -8.75
C ARG A 137 -6.47 -14.43 -7.75
N GLY A 138 -7.13 -14.98 -6.79
CA GLY A 138 -6.49 -15.80 -5.76
C GLY A 138 -6.80 -17.30 -5.89
#